data_52374c4a3bc11f77d1563fe64b6352de
#
_entry.id   52374c4a3bc11f77d1563fe64b6352de
#
_cell.length_a   1.000
_cell.length_b   1.000
_cell.length_c   1.000
_cell.angle_alpha   90.00
_cell.angle_beta   90.00
_cell.angle_gamma   90.00
#
_symmetry.space_group_name_H-M   'P 1'
#
loop_
_entity.id
_entity.type
_entity.pdbx_description
1 polymer ?
#
loop_
_entity_poly.entity_id
_entity_poly.type
_entity_poly.pdbx_seq_one_letter_code
_entity_poly.pdbx_strand_id
1 'polypeptide(L)'
;LLKLHGYDLHILLMLHRLSYQLFPSGKPVGELKIIGDSDITGTIVTFKADKIIFKEGTVYDYDTLRQRVRELAFLNKGLCLSLEDQRNGANRKHEYYYEGGIKEYVAYINKNKTPIHEEIIYVEDMQQEITIEVGMQYCPCNI
;
A
#
# COMPACT_ATOMS: atom_id res chain seq x y z
N LEU A 1 -4.76 -5.91 1.91
CA LEU A 1 -5.40 -5.15 2.99
C LEU A 1 -4.43 -4.96 4.14
N LEU A 2 -4.15 -3.72 4.50
CA LEU A 2 -3.34 -3.37 5.67
C LEU A 2 -4.27 -2.98 6.83
N LYS A 3 -4.18 -3.70 7.95
CA LYS A 3 -4.96 -3.43 9.16
C LYS A 3 -4.07 -2.98 10.30
N LEU A 4 -4.38 -1.82 10.89
CA LEU A 4 -3.74 -1.34 12.11
C LEU A 4 -4.50 -1.90 13.31
N HIS A 5 -3.90 -2.84 14.02
CA HIS A 5 -4.54 -3.51 15.16
C HIS A 5 -3.65 -3.49 16.41
N GLY A 6 -4.23 -3.84 17.54
CA GLY A 6 -3.53 -3.86 18.82
C GLY A 6 -2.64 -5.08 19.08
N TYR A 7 -2.27 -5.88 18.09
CA TYR A 7 -1.55 -7.15 18.22
C TYR A 7 -0.29 -7.20 17.36
N ASP A 8 0.54 -8.21 17.61
CA ASP A 8 1.75 -8.53 16.84
C ASP A 8 1.45 -8.74 15.33
N LEU A 9 2.49 -8.92 14.53
CA LEU A 9 2.35 -9.11 13.08
C LEU A 9 1.59 -10.40 12.77
N HIS A 10 0.48 -10.26 12.05
CA HIS A 10 -0.31 -11.36 11.51
C HIS A 10 -0.32 -11.27 9.98
N ILE A 11 -0.07 -12.37 9.32
CA ILE A 11 -0.15 -12.48 7.87
C ILE A 11 -1.20 -13.52 7.51
N LEU A 12 -2.17 -13.11 6.69
CA LEU A 12 -3.16 -13.97 6.10
C LEU A 12 -2.98 -13.98 4.59
N LEU A 13 -2.62 -15.11 4.04
CA LEU A 13 -2.47 -15.33 2.60
C LEU A 13 -3.70 -16.03 2.05
N MET A 14 -4.23 -15.49 0.96
CA MET A 14 -5.38 -16.03 0.22
C MET A 14 -4.93 -16.36 -1.20
N LEU A 15 -4.62 -17.63 -1.46
CA LEU A 15 -4.22 -18.14 -2.77
C LEU A 15 -4.77 -19.56 -2.91
N HIS A 16 -6.02 -19.70 -3.34
CA HIS A 16 -6.81 -20.95 -3.32
C HIS A 16 -6.98 -21.57 -1.92
N ARG A 17 -6.03 -21.31 -1.01
CA ARG A 17 -6.09 -21.71 0.40
C ARG A 17 -5.87 -20.51 1.29
N LEU A 18 -6.68 -20.40 2.32
CA LEU A 18 -6.53 -19.40 3.36
C LEU A 18 -5.46 -19.87 4.34
N SER A 19 -4.29 -19.23 4.31
CA SER A 19 -3.15 -19.58 5.15
C SER A 19 -2.82 -18.46 6.12
N TYR A 20 -2.51 -18.80 7.35
CA TYR A 20 -2.27 -17.86 8.45
C TYR A 20 -0.97 -18.13 9.17
N GLN A 21 -0.25 -17.05 9.51
CA GLN A 21 0.94 -17.13 10.36
C GLN A 21 1.04 -15.91 11.29
N LEU A 22 1.50 -16.16 12.52
CA LEU A 22 1.69 -15.19 13.58
C LEU A 22 3.19 -14.99 13.83
N PHE A 23 3.59 -13.72 14.01
CA PHE A 23 4.98 -13.31 14.25
C PHE A 23 5.08 -12.40 15.49
N PRO A 24 4.95 -12.91 16.71
CA PRO A 24 5.25 -12.12 17.90
C PRO A 24 6.73 -11.75 17.93
N SER A 25 7.01 -10.46 18.16
CA SER A 25 8.39 -9.94 18.19
C SER A 25 9.23 -10.31 16.95
N GLY A 26 8.59 -10.43 15.78
CA GLY A 26 9.24 -10.71 14.50
C GLY A 26 9.69 -12.16 14.29
N LYS A 27 9.34 -13.09 15.19
CA LYS A 27 9.64 -14.51 15.03
C LYS A 27 8.38 -15.30 14.71
N PRO A 28 8.39 -16.21 13.71
CA PRO A 28 7.23 -17.02 13.41
C PRO A 28 6.93 -17.99 14.57
N VAL A 29 5.66 -18.09 14.92
CA VAL A 29 5.18 -19.12 15.86
C VAL A 29 4.65 -20.29 15.08
N GLY A 30 5.43 -21.37 15.05
CA GLY A 30 5.07 -22.59 14.35
C GLY A 30 5.10 -22.46 12.82
N GLU A 31 4.52 -23.43 12.15
CA GLU A 31 4.41 -23.50 10.70
C GLU A 31 3.22 -22.68 10.18
N LEU A 32 3.24 -22.39 8.88
CA LEU A 32 2.13 -21.76 8.17
C LEU A 32 0.89 -22.68 8.26
N LYS A 33 -0.18 -22.19 8.84
CA LYS A 33 -1.42 -22.97 9.03
C LYS A 33 -2.40 -22.69 7.91
N ILE A 34 -2.89 -23.74 7.27
CA ILE A 34 -4.05 -23.67 6.39
C ILE A 34 -5.29 -23.66 7.28
N ILE A 35 -6.13 -22.63 7.14
CA ILE A 35 -7.33 -22.43 7.97
C ILE A 35 -8.64 -22.50 7.17
N GLY A 36 -8.56 -22.65 5.86
CA GLY A 36 -9.71 -22.77 4.97
C GLY A 36 -9.35 -22.65 3.50
N ASP A 37 -10.37 -22.58 2.68
CA ASP A 37 -10.25 -22.30 1.25
C ASP A 37 -10.60 -20.84 0.96
N SER A 38 -10.15 -20.32 -0.18
CA SER A 38 -10.41 -18.95 -0.60
C SER A 38 -10.63 -18.89 -2.12
N ASP A 39 -11.72 -18.24 -2.51
CA ASP A 39 -12.06 -17.99 -3.92
C ASP A 39 -11.39 -16.68 -4.45
N ILE A 40 -10.77 -15.91 -3.56
CA ILE A 40 -10.09 -14.66 -3.90
C ILE A 40 -8.59 -14.78 -3.61
N THR A 41 -7.80 -14.00 -4.33
CA THR A 41 -6.36 -13.86 -4.07
C THR A 41 -6.06 -12.56 -3.34
N GLY A 42 -5.07 -12.58 -2.45
CA GLY A 42 -4.67 -11.37 -1.73
C GLY A 42 -3.85 -11.66 -0.49
N THR A 43 -3.43 -10.59 0.16
CA THR A 43 -2.69 -10.65 1.43
C THR A 43 -3.28 -9.65 2.40
N ILE A 44 -3.55 -10.09 3.62
CA ILE A 44 -3.91 -9.21 4.74
C ILE A 44 -2.75 -9.20 5.71
N VAL A 45 -2.21 -8.01 5.96
CA VAL A 45 -1.15 -7.78 6.94
C VAL A 45 -1.72 -6.96 8.09
N THR A 46 -1.68 -7.50 9.30
CA THR A 46 -2.09 -6.81 10.52
C THR A 46 -0.88 -6.71 11.43
N PHE A 47 -0.55 -5.50 11.89
CA PHE A 47 0.65 -5.32 12.71
C PHE A 47 0.46 -4.27 13.81
N LYS A 48 1.31 -4.38 14.82
CA LYS A 48 1.48 -3.42 15.90
C LYS A 48 2.97 -3.17 16.12
N ALA A 49 3.35 -1.91 16.29
CA ALA A 49 4.73 -1.58 16.61
C ALA A 49 5.12 -2.07 18.01
N ASP A 50 6.31 -2.67 18.10
CA ASP A 50 6.88 -3.10 19.36
C ASP A 50 7.36 -1.88 20.18
N LYS A 51 6.82 -1.71 21.39
CA LYS A 51 7.15 -0.61 22.29
C LYS A 51 8.61 -0.67 22.81
N ILE A 52 9.24 -1.83 22.76
CA ILE A 52 10.65 -1.98 23.18
C ILE A 52 11.56 -1.34 22.13
N ILE A 53 11.21 -1.47 20.85
CA ILE A 53 11.97 -0.93 19.72
C ILE A 53 11.59 0.54 19.49
N PHE A 54 10.29 0.83 19.41
CA PHE A 54 9.75 2.17 19.13
C PHE A 54 9.43 2.91 20.43
N LYS A 55 10.47 3.41 21.12
CA LYS A 55 10.37 4.05 22.44
C LYS A 55 9.65 5.39 22.44
N GLU A 56 9.75 6.14 21.33
CA GLU A 56 9.18 7.50 21.21
C GLU A 56 7.69 7.52 20.90
N GLY A 57 7.13 6.39 20.50
CA GLY A 57 5.70 6.25 20.26
C GLY A 57 5.34 5.11 19.33
N THR A 58 4.17 4.55 19.56
CA THR A 58 3.60 3.47 18.74
C THR A 58 2.25 3.87 18.13
N VAL A 59 1.96 5.18 18.13
CA VAL A 59 0.72 5.71 17.56
C VAL A 59 0.96 6.04 16.09
N TYR A 60 0.35 5.26 15.21
CA TYR A 60 0.42 5.52 13.76
C TYR A 60 -0.44 6.72 13.39
N ASP A 61 0.12 7.62 12.58
CA ASP A 61 -0.66 8.65 11.90
C ASP A 61 -1.35 8.04 10.68
N TYR A 62 -2.67 8.05 10.70
CA TYR A 62 -3.48 7.43 9.65
C TYR A 62 -3.35 8.14 8.31
N ASP A 63 -3.29 9.47 8.30
CA ASP A 63 -3.26 10.24 7.07
C ASP A 63 -1.92 10.09 6.35
N THR A 64 -0.82 10.01 7.09
CA THR A 64 0.50 9.68 6.55
C THR A 64 0.52 8.29 5.92
N LEU A 65 -0.02 7.28 6.60
CA LEU A 65 -0.11 5.92 6.07
C LEU A 65 -1.03 5.86 4.85
N ARG A 66 -2.16 6.54 4.90
CA ARG A 66 -3.12 6.64 3.80
C ARG A 66 -2.47 7.22 2.54
N GLN A 67 -1.68 8.28 2.69
CA GLN A 67 -0.95 8.86 1.59
C GLN A 67 0.04 7.87 0.99
N ARG A 68 0.81 7.17 1.83
CA ARG A 68 1.79 6.16 1.37
C ARG A 68 1.15 4.98 0.68
N VAL A 69 0.04 4.46 1.20
CA VAL A 69 -0.70 3.37 0.56
C VAL A 69 -1.25 3.79 -0.81
N ARG A 70 -1.72 5.04 -0.95
CA ARG A 70 -2.13 5.61 -2.23
C ARG A 70 -0.98 5.69 -3.22
N GLU A 71 0.18 6.22 -2.80
CA GLU A 71 1.39 6.29 -3.63
C GLU A 71 1.80 4.90 -4.12
N LEU A 72 1.81 3.91 -3.22
CA LEU A 72 2.11 2.52 -3.58
C LEU A 72 1.11 1.92 -4.57
N ALA A 73 -0.18 2.27 -4.47
CA ALA A 73 -1.17 1.81 -5.43
C ALA A 73 -0.95 2.40 -6.84
N PHE A 74 -0.51 3.65 -6.94
CA PHE A 74 -0.11 4.22 -8.23
C PHE A 74 1.14 3.55 -8.82
N LEU A 75 2.11 3.21 -7.97
CA LEU A 75 3.36 2.55 -8.41
C LEU A 75 3.15 1.07 -8.80
N ASN A 76 2.02 0.48 -8.43
CA ASN A 76 1.70 -0.92 -8.72
C ASN A 76 0.37 -1.00 -9.45
N LYS A 77 0.36 -0.61 -10.72
CA LYS A 77 -0.86 -0.57 -11.54
C LYS A 77 -1.63 -1.90 -11.51
N GLY A 78 -2.95 -1.83 -11.37
CA GLY A 78 -3.80 -3.01 -11.29
C GLY A 78 -3.82 -3.72 -9.92
N LEU A 79 -3.05 -3.23 -8.93
CA LEU A 79 -3.07 -3.77 -7.57
C LEU A 79 -4.05 -2.98 -6.70
N CYS A 80 -5.04 -3.66 -6.12
CA CYS A 80 -5.93 -3.06 -5.15
C CYS A 80 -5.27 -3.06 -3.75
N LEU A 81 -5.03 -1.86 -3.21
CA LEU A 81 -4.51 -1.67 -1.87
C LEU A 81 -5.57 -1.03 -0.97
N SER A 82 -5.76 -1.57 0.22
CA SER A 82 -6.65 -0.97 1.21
C SER A 82 -5.97 -0.80 2.56
N LEU A 83 -6.30 0.28 3.23
CA LEU A 83 -5.88 0.63 4.59
C LEU A 83 -7.12 0.73 5.47
N GLU A 84 -7.12 0.00 6.58
CA GLU A 84 -8.19 0.02 7.56
C GLU A 84 -7.64 0.34 8.95
N ASP A 85 -8.22 1.34 9.61
CA ASP A 85 -7.91 1.72 10.99
C ASP A 85 -9.02 1.20 11.92
N GLN A 86 -8.70 0.17 12.67
CA GLN A 86 -9.63 -0.46 13.62
C GLN A 86 -9.34 -0.06 15.08
N ARG A 87 -8.52 0.96 15.32
CA ARG A 87 -8.20 1.42 16.67
C ARG A 87 -9.40 2.16 17.29
N ASN A 88 -9.80 1.74 18.49
CA ASN A 88 -10.72 2.47 19.38
C ASN A 88 -11.90 3.19 18.69
N GLY A 89 -12.62 2.50 17.81
CA GLY A 89 -13.82 3.03 17.16
C GLY A 89 -13.57 4.00 16.00
N ALA A 90 -12.32 4.15 15.54
CA ALA A 90 -12.00 5.02 14.42
C ALA A 90 -12.63 4.56 13.09
N ASN A 91 -12.84 3.26 12.89
CA ASN A 91 -13.50 2.61 11.73
C ASN A 91 -13.31 3.34 10.39
N ARG A 92 -12.06 3.73 10.09
CA ARG A 92 -11.70 4.40 8.84
C ARG A 92 -11.14 3.39 7.86
N LYS A 93 -11.70 3.34 6.65
CA LYS A 93 -11.22 2.47 5.58
C LYS A 93 -11.08 3.27 4.29
N HIS A 94 -9.96 3.05 3.57
CA HIS A 94 -9.73 3.56 2.23
C HIS A 94 -9.21 2.46 1.34
N GLU A 95 -9.68 2.44 0.10
CA GLU A 95 -9.23 1.52 -0.94
C GLU A 95 -8.72 2.32 -2.13
N TYR A 96 -7.64 1.83 -2.74
CA TYR A 96 -6.97 2.45 -3.87
C TYR A 96 -6.72 1.41 -4.94
N TYR A 97 -7.12 1.73 -6.16
CA TYR A 97 -6.91 0.93 -7.35
C TYR A 97 -6.70 1.86 -8.54
N TYR A 98 -5.56 1.74 -9.21
CA TYR A 98 -5.19 2.58 -10.32
C TYR A 98 -4.69 1.73 -11.49
N GLU A 99 -5.30 1.87 -12.65
CA GLU A 99 -4.88 1.16 -13.87
C GLU A 99 -3.86 1.94 -14.68
N GLY A 100 -3.85 3.26 -14.54
CA GLY A 100 -2.94 4.16 -15.25
C GLY A 100 -1.53 4.27 -14.66
N GLY A 101 -1.28 3.68 -13.50
CA GLY A 101 0.06 3.62 -12.89
C GLY A 101 0.70 4.99 -12.68
N ILE A 102 1.99 5.11 -13.03
CA ILE A 102 2.78 6.35 -12.89
C ILE A 102 2.19 7.50 -13.70
N LYS A 103 1.64 7.26 -14.88
CA LYS A 103 1.01 8.30 -15.69
C LYS A 103 -0.18 8.93 -14.95
N GLU A 104 -1.02 8.11 -14.34
CA GLU A 104 -2.16 8.56 -13.54
C GLU A 104 -1.70 9.29 -12.26
N TYR A 105 -0.57 8.84 -11.68
CA TYR A 105 0.04 9.52 -10.53
C TYR A 105 0.50 10.94 -10.86
N VAL A 106 1.14 11.15 -12.01
CA VAL A 106 1.53 12.49 -12.48
C VAL A 106 0.30 13.40 -12.65
N ALA A 107 -0.78 12.88 -13.25
CA ALA A 107 -2.05 13.62 -13.33
C ALA A 107 -2.60 13.97 -11.93
N TYR A 108 -2.54 13.03 -11.01
CA TYR A 108 -2.99 13.23 -9.63
C TYR A 108 -2.22 14.33 -8.89
N ILE A 109 -0.89 14.33 -8.94
CA ILE A 109 -0.07 15.37 -8.26
C ILE A 109 -0.18 16.74 -8.92
N ASN A 110 -0.58 16.80 -10.17
CA ASN A 110 -0.75 18.04 -10.94
C ASN A 110 -2.20 18.52 -11.04
N LYS A 111 -3.17 17.81 -10.47
CA LYS A 111 -4.61 18.12 -10.60
C LYS A 111 -4.99 19.56 -10.21
N ASN A 112 -4.23 20.19 -9.31
CA ASN A 112 -4.46 21.56 -8.84
C ASN A 112 -3.43 22.55 -9.40
N LYS A 113 -2.68 22.17 -10.43
CA LYS A 113 -1.67 22.99 -11.10
C LYS A 113 -2.10 23.22 -12.56
N THR A 114 -1.56 24.24 -13.18
CA THR A 114 -1.76 24.49 -14.61
C THR A 114 -0.50 24.02 -15.33
N PRO A 115 -0.51 22.84 -15.98
CA PRO A 115 0.65 22.37 -16.72
C PRO A 115 0.94 23.25 -17.95
N ILE A 116 2.20 23.29 -18.39
CA ILE A 116 2.62 23.99 -19.61
C ILE A 116 2.13 23.24 -20.86
N HIS A 117 1.92 21.94 -20.76
CA HIS A 117 1.40 21.07 -21.80
C HIS A 117 0.35 20.10 -21.25
N GLU A 118 -0.67 19.77 -22.03
CA GLU A 118 -1.79 18.93 -21.59
C GLU A 118 -1.38 17.46 -21.45
N GLU A 119 -0.60 16.95 -22.40
CA GLU A 119 -0.20 15.56 -22.41
C GLU A 119 0.92 15.25 -21.41
N ILE A 120 0.77 14.15 -20.67
CA ILE A 120 1.82 13.62 -19.81
C ILE A 120 2.80 12.84 -20.68
N ILE A 121 4.07 13.23 -20.66
CA ILE A 121 5.16 12.51 -21.29
C ILE A 121 5.32 11.20 -20.52
N TYR A 122 5.15 10.08 -21.22
CA TYR A 122 5.24 8.75 -20.61
C TYR A 122 6.06 7.83 -21.49
N VAL A 123 6.99 7.12 -20.87
CA VAL A 123 7.84 6.13 -21.50
C VAL A 123 7.86 4.88 -20.60
N GLU A 124 7.64 3.72 -21.19
CA GLU A 124 7.79 2.42 -20.54
C GLU A 124 8.66 1.54 -21.44
N ASP A 125 9.69 0.93 -20.87
CA ASP A 125 10.56 -0.02 -21.57
C ASP A 125 10.97 -1.17 -20.63
N MET A 126 11.24 -2.32 -21.18
CA MET A 126 11.71 -3.49 -20.44
C MET A 126 12.97 -4.05 -21.08
N GLN A 127 14.07 -4.06 -20.33
CA GLN A 127 15.32 -4.67 -20.75
C GLN A 127 15.84 -5.63 -19.68
N GLN A 128 16.22 -6.84 -20.08
CA GLN A 128 16.78 -7.86 -19.19
C GLN A 128 15.95 -8.10 -17.92
N GLU A 129 14.64 -8.23 -18.09
CA GLU A 129 13.66 -8.40 -16.98
C GLU A 129 13.52 -7.21 -16.04
N ILE A 130 14.12 -6.05 -16.34
CA ILE A 130 13.95 -4.80 -15.61
C ILE A 130 12.97 -3.91 -16.37
N THR A 131 11.84 -3.61 -15.77
CA THR A 131 10.87 -2.64 -16.30
C THR A 131 11.20 -1.25 -15.78
N ILE A 132 11.25 -0.27 -16.69
CA ILE A 132 11.48 1.13 -16.38
C ILE A 132 10.27 1.91 -16.85
N GLU A 133 9.64 2.66 -15.96
CA GLU A 133 8.56 3.59 -16.28
C GLU A 133 8.95 5.01 -15.91
N VAL A 134 8.72 5.97 -16.81
CA VAL A 134 8.98 7.39 -16.58
C VAL A 134 7.75 8.19 -16.98
N GLY A 135 7.23 8.99 -16.05
CA GLY A 135 6.14 9.93 -16.30
C GLY A 135 6.56 11.34 -15.94
N MET A 136 6.35 12.30 -16.84
CA MET A 136 6.72 13.72 -16.64
C MET A 136 5.64 14.66 -17.16
N GLN A 137 5.44 15.75 -16.42
CA GLN A 137 4.64 16.89 -16.89
C GLN A 137 5.18 18.17 -16.27
N TYR A 138 5.45 19.16 -17.10
CA TYR A 138 6.00 20.43 -16.66
C TYR A 138 4.90 21.37 -16.18
N CYS A 139 5.08 21.92 -14.98
CA CYS A 139 4.25 22.98 -14.43
C CYS A 139 5.12 24.22 -14.18
N PRO A 140 4.58 25.45 -14.38
CA PRO A 140 5.31 26.65 -14.04
C PRO A 140 5.60 26.66 -12.53
N CYS A 141 6.82 27.02 -12.15
CA CYS A 141 7.14 27.30 -10.76
C CYS A 141 6.39 28.57 -10.35
N ASN A 142 5.51 28.47 -9.39
CA ASN A 142 5.05 29.66 -8.67
C ASN A 142 6.22 30.09 -7.78
N ILE A 143 6.97 31.11 -8.24
CA ILE A 143 8.00 31.81 -7.46
C ILE A 143 7.29 32.74 -6.50
#